data_9627aba9f1e23b66053717134d619269
#
_entry.id   9627aba9f1e23b66053717134d619269
#
_cell.length_a   1.000
_cell.length_b   1.000
_cell.length_c   1.000
_cell.angle_alpha   90.00
_cell.angle_beta   90.00
_cell.angle_gamma   90.00
#
_symmetry.space_group_name_H-M   'P 1'
#
loop_
_entity.id
_entity.type
_entity.pdbx_description
1 polymer ?
#
loop_
_entity_poly.entity_id
_entity_poly.type
_entity_poly.pdbx_seq_one_letter_code
_entity_poly.pdbx_strand_id
1 'polypeptide(L)'
;METESKGQIKAAALDLDGTIIGPDERVTPAVRDAIARLSSRIPVFIATGREPQDVFEYARQLGLTGPQLSDGGAAILDPVARRHLWSANLGPELAPGVLRLIEELDAHFVATHVQGTFRRMSDIPDWDIVRISALDLSRKAAEALTARFSGHPRISVILASLPYNGLWAVDFTLSGVDKGSGIARMGEMLGVGPDDMACVGDSYNDLPMLRACGLPIAMGGAPGEIRQAARFTAPPVEENGLVYAIDHYILPQIG
;
A
#
# COMPACT_ATOMS: atom_id res chain seq x y z
N MET A 1 -10.50 -30.47 -23.42
CA MET A 1 -10.49 -29.41 -22.40
C MET A 1 -9.19 -29.58 -21.64
N GLU A 2 -8.16 -28.82 -22.04
CA GLU A 2 -6.90 -28.74 -21.31
C GLU A 2 -7.21 -28.04 -19.99
N THR A 3 -7.03 -28.73 -18.87
CA THR A 3 -6.98 -28.11 -17.56
C THR A 3 -5.72 -27.26 -17.54
N GLU A 4 -5.86 -25.94 -17.75
CA GLU A 4 -4.80 -24.99 -17.43
C GLU A 4 -4.34 -25.32 -16.00
N SER A 5 -3.08 -25.69 -15.89
CA SER A 5 -2.39 -25.84 -14.61
C SER A 5 -2.52 -24.52 -13.90
N LYS A 6 -3.44 -24.43 -12.93
CA LYS A 6 -3.56 -23.26 -12.05
C LYS A 6 -2.22 -23.08 -11.39
N GLY A 7 -1.57 -21.94 -11.66
CA GLY A 7 -0.31 -21.56 -11.02
C GLY A 7 -0.46 -21.69 -9.50
N GLN A 8 0.54 -22.26 -8.87
CA GLN A 8 0.60 -22.41 -7.44
C GLN A 8 0.90 -21.07 -6.79
N ILE A 9 0.14 -20.66 -5.77
CA ILE A 9 0.41 -19.40 -5.07
C ILE A 9 1.69 -19.55 -4.24
N LYS A 10 2.62 -18.62 -4.46
CA LYS A 10 3.97 -18.62 -3.88
C LYS A 10 4.27 -17.41 -3.00
N ALA A 11 3.43 -16.37 -3.02
CA ALA A 11 3.51 -15.21 -2.13
C ALA A 11 2.12 -14.57 -1.95
N ALA A 12 1.96 -13.78 -0.88
CA ALA A 12 0.71 -13.06 -0.62
C ALA A 12 0.97 -11.60 -0.21
N ALA A 13 0.27 -10.68 -0.88
CA ALA A 13 0.21 -9.26 -0.58
C ALA A 13 -1.10 -8.94 0.14
N LEU A 14 -1.02 -8.34 1.30
CA LEU A 14 -2.18 -8.01 2.13
C LEU A 14 -2.24 -6.49 2.36
N ASP A 15 -3.32 -5.86 1.95
CA ASP A 15 -3.56 -4.48 2.34
C ASP A 15 -3.75 -4.36 3.85
N LEU A 16 -3.56 -3.17 4.41
CA LEU A 16 -3.63 -2.93 5.84
C LEU A 16 -5.01 -2.45 6.27
N ASP A 17 -5.42 -1.27 5.82
CA ASP A 17 -6.64 -0.59 6.25
C ASP A 17 -7.88 -1.17 5.57
N GLY A 18 -8.85 -1.65 6.35
CA GLY A 18 -10.04 -2.33 5.81
C GLY A 18 -9.80 -3.80 5.41
N THR A 19 -8.56 -4.30 5.57
CA THR A 19 -8.15 -5.67 5.24
C THR A 19 -7.55 -6.39 6.45
N ILE A 20 -6.35 -6.00 6.90
CA ILE A 20 -5.71 -6.55 8.13
C ILE A 20 -6.34 -5.96 9.38
N ILE A 21 -6.60 -4.64 9.36
CA ILE A 21 -7.16 -3.88 10.47
C ILE A 21 -8.45 -3.20 10.07
N GLY A 22 -9.37 -3.10 11.03
CA GLY A 22 -10.60 -2.33 10.92
C GLY A 22 -10.44 -0.87 11.38
N PRO A 23 -11.55 -0.15 11.56
CA PRO A 23 -11.54 1.26 11.98
C PRO A 23 -10.94 1.51 13.37
N ASP A 24 -10.82 0.48 14.20
CA ASP A 24 -10.16 0.55 15.52
C ASP A 24 -8.63 0.41 15.46
N GLU A 25 -8.08 0.23 14.26
CA GLU A 25 -6.65 0.08 13.95
C GLU A 25 -5.96 -1.08 14.70
N ARG A 26 -6.72 -2.11 15.10
CA ARG A 26 -6.20 -3.23 15.87
C ARG A 26 -6.05 -4.50 15.03
N VAL A 27 -4.92 -5.16 15.20
CA VAL A 27 -4.73 -6.54 14.72
C VAL A 27 -5.41 -7.50 15.70
N THR A 28 -6.46 -8.18 15.25
CA THR A 28 -7.14 -9.18 16.10
C THR A 28 -6.28 -10.44 16.25
N PRO A 29 -6.43 -11.20 17.34
CA PRO A 29 -5.72 -12.48 17.49
C PRO A 29 -6.00 -13.45 16.33
N ALA A 30 -7.24 -13.50 15.83
CA ALA A 30 -7.64 -14.38 14.73
C ALA A 30 -6.88 -14.01 13.42
N VAL A 31 -6.76 -12.73 13.09
CA VAL A 31 -6.01 -12.25 11.93
C VAL A 31 -4.53 -12.55 12.07
N ARG A 32 -3.94 -12.27 13.24
CA ARG A 32 -2.53 -12.58 13.49
C ARG A 32 -2.23 -14.07 13.32
N ASP A 33 -3.08 -14.93 13.89
CA ASP A 33 -2.89 -16.38 13.82
C ASP A 33 -3.07 -16.91 12.39
N ALA A 34 -4.01 -16.35 11.61
CA ALA A 34 -4.19 -16.71 10.19
C ALA A 34 -2.97 -16.29 9.35
N ILE A 35 -2.45 -15.06 9.55
CA ILE A 35 -1.24 -14.58 8.87
C ILE A 35 -0.02 -15.42 9.28
N ALA A 36 0.10 -15.82 10.54
CA ALA A 36 1.17 -16.70 11.00
C ALA A 36 1.13 -18.08 10.32
N ARG A 37 -0.07 -18.68 10.16
CA ARG A 37 -0.24 -19.93 9.40
C ARG A 37 0.17 -19.77 7.94
N LEU A 38 -0.24 -18.66 7.30
CA LEU A 38 0.10 -18.39 5.91
C LEU A 38 1.59 -18.15 5.72
N SER A 39 2.20 -17.29 6.57
CA SER A 39 3.61 -16.92 6.48
C SER A 39 4.57 -18.08 6.80
N SER A 40 4.08 -19.13 7.47
CA SER A 40 4.85 -20.38 7.64
C SER A 40 4.97 -21.21 6.35
N ARG A 41 4.18 -20.90 5.31
CA ARG A 41 4.11 -21.65 4.05
C ARG A 41 4.70 -20.89 2.86
N ILE A 42 4.42 -19.58 2.78
CA ILE A 42 4.85 -18.69 1.70
C ILE A 42 5.23 -17.32 2.24
N PRO A 43 6.05 -16.53 1.54
CA PRO A 43 6.25 -15.11 1.86
C PRO A 43 4.93 -14.35 1.90
N VAL A 44 4.72 -13.60 3.00
CA VAL A 44 3.57 -12.71 3.20
C VAL A 44 4.08 -11.32 3.47
N PHE A 45 3.50 -10.33 2.83
CA PHE A 45 3.86 -8.93 3.06
C PHE A 45 2.65 -8.00 3.07
N ILE A 46 2.77 -6.95 3.85
CA ILE A 46 1.84 -5.81 3.87
C ILE A 46 2.05 -5.01 2.58
N ALA A 47 0.97 -4.53 1.96
CA ALA A 47 1.00 -3.62 0.81
C ALA A 47 0.08 -2.43 1.10
N THR A 48 0.62 -1.32 1.64
CA THR A 48 -0.18 -0.22 2.18
C THR A 48 0.25 1.15 1.66
N GLY A 49 -0.69 2.12 1.74
CA GLY A 49 -0.40 3.54 1.57
C GLY A 49 0.26 4.20 2.78
N ARG A 50 0.31 3.52 3.92
CA ARG A 50 0.89 4.08 5.15
C ARG A 50 2.41 4.25 5.05
N GLU A 51 2.94 5.14 5.91
CA GLU A 51 4.37 5.44 6.01
C GLU A 51 5.18 4.30 6.68
N PRO A 52 6.51 4.28 6.54
CA PRO A 52 7.37 3.20 7.04
C PRO A 52 7.21 2.87 8.52
N GLN A 53 6.99 3.87 9.38
CA GLN A 53 6.87 3.65 10.82
C GLN A 53 5.68 2.76 11.18
N ASP A 54 4.53 2.99 10.53
CA ASP A 54 3.35 2.15 10.70
C ASP A 54 3.62 0.72 10.22
N VAL A 55 4.24 0.60 9.04
CA VAL A 55 4.57 -0.72 8.46
C VAL A 55 5.52 -1.51 9.37
N PHE A 56 6.53 -0.88 9.96
CA PHE A 56 7.42 -1.54 10.92
C PHE A 56 6.67 -2.04 12.15
N GLU A 57 5.73 -1.24 12.66
CA GLU A 57 4.95 -1.62 13.83
C GLU A 57 3.98 -2.77 13.54
N TYR A 58 3.24 -2.71 12.44
CA TYR A 58 2.32 -3.78 12.07
C TYR A 58 3.05 -5.07 11.66
N ALA A 59 4.17 -4.98 10.94
CA ALA A 59 5.00 -6.15 10.63
C ALA A 59 5.48 -6.85 11.92
N ARG A 60 5.91 -6.07 12.91
CA ARG A 60 6.30 -6.59 14.24
C ARG A 60 5.14 -7.29 14.95
N GLN A 61 3.95 -6.68 14.97
CA GLN A 61 2.74 -7.26 15.60
C GLN A 61 2.31 -8.57 14.92
N LEU A 62 2.50 -8.67 13.61
CA LEU A 62 2.16 -9.82 12.78
C LEU A 62 3.26 -10.88 12.70
N GLY A 63 4.46 -10.59 13.23
CA GLY A 63 5.61 -11.49 13.14
C GLY A 63 6.19 -11.61 11.74
N LEU A 64 5.96 -10.63 10.86
CA LEU A 64 6.47 -10.58 9.49
C LEU A 64 7.90 -10.03 9.49
N THR A 65 8.85 -10.83 9.04
CA THR A 65 10.29 -10.47 9.01
C THR A 65 10.85 -10.27 7.60
N GLY A 66 10.12 -10.69 6.57
CA GLY A 66 10.47 -10.46 5.18
C GLY A 66 10.18 -9.02 4.73
N PRO A 67 10.54 -8.67 3.47
CA PRO A 67 10.29 -7.34 2.92
C PRO A 67 8.81 -6.94 2.96
N GLN A 68 8.51 -5.65 3.18
CA GLN A 68 7.17 -5.08 3.26
C GLN A 68 7.04 -3.92 2.28
N LEU A 69 5.83 -3.64 1.75
CA LEU A 69 5.56 -2.58 0.80
C LEU A 69 4.82 -1.42 1.48
N SER A 70 5.37 -0.20 1.39
CA SER A 70 4.81 1.04 1.96
C SER A 70 4.59 2.13 0.91
N ASP A 71 4.07 3.27 1.37
CA ASP A 71 3.93 4.51 0.58
C ASP A 71 3.21 4.28 -0.76
N GLY A 72 2.18 3.41 -0.77
CA GLY A 72 1.40 3.11 -1.96
C GLY A 72 2.16 2.37 -3.06
N GLY A 73 3.23 1.65 -2.72
CA GLY A 73 4.09 0.95 -3.66
C GLY A 73 5.43 1.64 -3.92
N ALA A 74 5.65 2.82 -3.32
CA ALA A 74 6.84 3.62 -3.56
C ALA A 74 8.08 3.15 -2.77
N ALA A 75 7.93 2.30 -1.75
CA ALA A 75 9.07 1.78 -1.00
C ALA A 75 8.89 0.32 -0.60
N ILE A 76 10.01 -0.41 -0.59
CA ILE A 76 10.13 -1.75 -0.02
C ILE A 76 11.06 -1.66 1.19
N LEU A 77 10.59 -2.17 2.32
CA LEU A 77 11.19 -2.01 3.64
C LEU A 77 11.68 -3.34 4.20
N ASP A 78 12.81 -3.31 4.89
CA ASP A 78 13.24 -4.36 5.82
C ASP A 78 12.67 -4.02 7.22
N PRO A 79 11.65 -4.75 7.71
CA PRO A 79 11.02 -4.41 8.98
C PRO A 79 11.90 -4.74 10.20
N VAL A 80 12.86 -5.64 10.05
CA VAL A 80 13.78 -6.04 11.15
C VAL A 80 14.88 -5.01 11.29
N ALA A 81 15.56 -4.66 10.20
CA ALA A 81 16.59 -3.63 10.19
C ALA A 81 16.03 -2.20 10.18
N ARG A 82 14.70 -2.03 10.03
CA ARG A 82 13.96 -0.75 9.97
C ARG A 82 14.56 0.21 8.95
N ARG A 83 14.75 -0.24 7.73
CA ARG A 83 15.36 0.53 6.64
C ARG A 83 14.70 0.24 5.32
N HIS A 84 14.91 1.13 4.35
CA HIS A 84 14.53 0.91 2.96
C HIS A 84 15.46 -0.11 2.31
N LEU A 85 14.88 -1.05 1.57
CA LEU A 85 15.57 -1.95 0.64
C LEU A 85 15.54 -1.37 -0.78
N TRP A 86 14.46 -0.68 -1.11
CA TRP A 86 14.26 0.02 -2.38
C TRP A 86 13.25 1.15 -2.19
N SER A 87 13.38 2.21 -2.98
CA SER A 87 12.40 3.29 -3.05
C SER A 87 12.40 3.95 -4.43
N ALA A 88 11.23 4.44 -4.83
CA ALA A 88 11.03 5.30 -5.99
C ALA A 88 10.97 6.75 -5.50
N ASN A 89 12.04 7.51 -5.69
CA ASN A 89 12.18 8.84 -5.13
C ASN A 89 11.79 9.92 -6.14
N LEU A 90 11.11 10.98 -5.68
CA LEU A 90 10.83 12.20 -6.46
C LEU A 90 12.12 12.94 -6.85
N GLY A 91 13.11 12.89 -5.96
CA GLY A 91 14.44 13.45 -6.21
C GLY A 91 14.52 14.97 -6.23
N PRO A 92 15.73 15.52 -6.46
CA PRO A 92 16.01 16.97 -6.37
C PRO A 92 15.34 17.80 -7.44
N GLU A 93 14.88 17.19 -8.53
CA GLU A 93 14.23 17.92 -9.62
C GLU A 93 12.74 18.17 -9.36
N LEU A 94 12.06 17.30 -8.59
CA LEU A 94 10.62 17.35 -8.39
C LEU A 94 10.22 17.75 -6.97
N ALA A 95 10.83 17.13 -5.95
CA ALA A 95 10.43 17.30 -4.55
C ALA A 95 10.44 18.77 -4.07
N PRO A 96 11.50 19.59 -4.35
CA PRO A 96 11.51 20.99 -3.92
C PRO A 96 10.38 21.82 -4.51
N GLY A 97 10.00 21.53 -5.77
CA GLY A 97 8.92 22.25 -6.45
C GLY A 97 7.55 21.96 -5.83
N VAL A 98 7.29 20.69 -5.49
CA VAL A 98 6.06 20.27 -4.82
C VAL A 98 5.97 20.89 -3.42
N LEU A 99 7.03 20.81 -2.63
CA LEU A 99 7.05 21.35 -1.26
C LEU A 99 6.85 22.86 -1.23
N ARG A 100 7.54 23.62 -2.09
CA ARG A 100 7.32 25.07 -2.18
C ARG A 100 5.89 25.44 -2.51
N LEU A 101 5.26 24.70 -3.43
CA LEU A 101 3.85 24.93 -3.76
C LEU A 101 2.93 24.68 -2.57
N ILE A 102 3.20 23.66 -1.76
CA ILE A 102 2.40 23.35 -0.56
C ILE A 102 2.58 24.46 0.49
N GLU A 103 3.81 24.97 0.69
CA GLU A 103 4.09 26.11 1.56
C GLU A 103 3.41 27.41 1.07
N GLU A 104 3.38 27.68 -0.24
CA GLU A 104 2.67 28.82 -0.84
C GLU A 104 1.14 28.77 -0.58
N LEU A 105 0.58 27.56 -0.38
CA LEU A 105 -0.82 27.35 -0.05
C LEU A 105 -1.09 27.40 1.46
N ASP A 106 -0.08 27.68 2.30
CA ASP A 106 -0.14 27.64 3.76
C ASP A 106 -0.69 26.31 4.28
N ALA A 107 -0.37 25.21 3.59
CA ALA A 107 -0.82 23.87 3.92
C ALA A 107 0.26 23.09 4.66
N HIS A 108 -0.17 22.20 5.57
CA HIS A 108 0.74 21.27 6.22
C HIS A 108 1.21 20.20 5.24
N PHE A 109 2.42 19.71 5.43
CA PHE A 109 2.89 18.55 4.68
C PHE A 109 3.60 17.51 5.56
N VAL A 110 3.64 16.31 5.03
CA VAL A 110 4.50 15.21 5.48
C VAL A 110 5.32 14.76 4.27
N ALA A 111 6.64 14.78 4.41
CA ALA A 111 7.56 14.23 3.43
C ALA A 111 8.17 12.94 3.96
N THR A 112 7.85 11.80 3.34
CA THR A 112 8.48 10.52 3.64
C THR A 112 9.81 10.44 2.91
N HIS A 113 10.87 10.31 3.66
CA HIS A 113 12.25 10.23 3.20
C HIS A 113 12.85 8.88 3.60
N VAL A 114 13.89 8.42 2.92
CA VAL A 114 14.56 7.15 3.25
C VAL A 114 15.14 7.10 4.67
N GLN A 115 15.39 8.25 5.30
CA GLN A 115 15.89 8.35 6.67
C GLN A 115 14.81 8.65 7.71
N GLY A 116 13.55 8.90 7.32
CA GLY A 116 12.45 9.22 8.23
C GLY A 116 11.41 10.15 7.62
N THR A 117 10.58 10.71 8.47
CA THR A 117 9.45 11.57 8.07
C THR A 117 9.69 13.01 8.52
N PHE A 118 9.56 13.97 7.61
CA PHE A 118 9.80 15.40 7.83
C PHE A 118 8.53 16.22 7.60
N ARG A 119 8.35 17.26 8.42
CA ARG A 119 7.21 18.19 8.37
C ARG A 119 7.62 19.65 8.16
N ARG A 120 8.92 19.91 8.03
CA ARG A 120 9.47 21.23 7.69
C ARG A 120 10.56 21.03 6.64
N MET A 121 10.54 21.88 5.60
CA MET A 121 11.51 21.79 4.50
C MET A 121 12.95 21.96 5.00
N SER A 122 13.19 22.83 5.99
CA SER A 122 14.50 23.05 6.59
C SER A 122 15.14 21.84 7.24
N ASP A 123 14.35 20.86 7.61
CA ASP A 123 14.80 19.67 8.35
C ASP A 123 15.14 18.50 7.40
N ILE A 124 14.80 18.63 6.11
CA ILE A 124 15.03 17.59 5.09
C ILE A 124 16.54 17.58 4.75
N PRO A 125 17.25 16.45 4.98
CA PRO A 125 18.69 16.38 4.81
C PRO A 125 19.14 16.41 3.35
N ASP A 126 18.36 15.78 2.48
CA ASP A 126 18.54 15.72 1.04
C ASP A 126 17.19 15.42 0.35
N TRP A 127 17.19 15.18 -0.96
CA TRP A 127 15.96 15.04 -1.74
C TRP A 127 15.58 13.58 -2.05
N ASP A 128 16.03 12.63 -1.24
CA ASP A 128 15.59 11.22 -1.33
C ASP A 128 14.17 11.03 -0.76
N ILE A 129 13.26 11.87 -1.26
CA ILE A 129 11.84 11.90 -0.87
C ILE A 129 11.07 10.86 -1.66
N VAL A 130 10.47 9.92 -0.94
CA VAL A 130 9.64 8.84 -1.49
C VAL A 130 8.23 9.34 -1.81
N ARG A 131 7.63 10.07 -0.86
CA ARG A 131 6.29 10.64 -0.98
C ARG A 131 6.20 11.98 -0.27
N ILE A 132 5.39 12.88 -0.81
CA ILE A 132 4.97 14.12 -0.15
C ILE A 132 3.46 14.07 -0.02
N SER A 133 2.93 14.28 1.19
CA SER A 133 1.50 14.40 1.47
C SER A 133 1.20 15.83 1.88
N ALA A 134 0.40 16.57 1.10
CA ALA A 134 -0.21 17.83 1.53
C ALA A 134 -1.46 17.51 2.35
N LEU A 135 -1.55 18.01 3.58
CA LEU A 135 -2.55 17.63 4.56
C LEU A 135 -3.50 18.77 4.91
N ASP A 136 -4.63 18.41 5.53
CA ASP A 136 -5.61 19.32 6.13
C ASP A 136 -6.20 20.32 5.14
N LEU A 137 -6.33 19.92 3.89
CA LEU A 137 -6.88 20.73 2.81
C LEU A 137 -8.42 20.69 2.82
N SER A 138 -9.05 21.82 2.46
CA SER A 138 -10.46 21.76 2.06
C SER A 138 -10.58 20.91 0.78
N ARG A 139 -11.74 20.27 0.55
CA ARG A 139 -12.00 19.49 -0.66
C ARG A 139 -11.67 20.28 -1.93
N LYS A 140 -12.11 21.55 -2.00
CA LYS A 140 -11.86 22.42 -3.15
C LYS A 140 -10.36 22.69 -3.37
N ALA A 141 -9.60 22.92 -2.31
CA ALA A 141 -8.14 23.12 -2.41
C ALA A 141 -7.42 21.85 -2.86
N ALA A 142 -7.80 20.69 -2.32
CA ALA A 142 -7.24 19.40 -2.69
C ALA A 142 -7.54 19.03 -4.16
N GLU A 143 -8.77 19.24 -4.63
CA GLU A 143 -9.16 19.06 -6.04
C GLU A 143 -8.38 20.00 -6.98
N ALA A 144 -8.21 21.27 -6.61
CA ALA A 144 -7.44 22.23 -7.38
C ALA A 144 -5.95 21.87 -7.45
N LEU A 145 -5.39 21.41 -6.32
CA LEU A 145 -4.00 20.96 -6.25
C LEU A 145 -3.79 19.71 -7.11
N THR A 146 -4.71 18.73 -7.02
CA THR A 146 -4.68 17.53 -7.86
C THR A 146 -4.77 17.87 -9.34
N ALA A 147 -5.69 18.77 -9.73
CA ALA A 147 -5.86 19.20 -11.11
C ALA A 147 -4.61 19.85 -11.70
N ARG A 148 -3.83 20.57 -10.89
CA ARG A 148 -2.57 21.21 -11.32
C ARG A 148 -1.50 20.19 -11.76
N PHE A 149 -1.55 18.98 -11.22
CA PHE A 149 -0.61 17.91 -11.57
C PHE A 149 -1.25 16.84 -12.48
N SER A 150 -2.50 17.03 -12.90
CA SER A 150 -3.16 16.11 -13.83
C SER A 150 -2.38 16.01 -15.13
N GLY A 151 -1.98 14.81 -15.51
CA GLY A 151 -1.15 14.57 -16.69
C GLY A 151 0.32 14.99 -16.56
N HIS A 152 0.79 15.28 -15.35
CA HIS A 152 2.22 15.56 -15.15
C HIS A 152 3.04 14.28 -15.49
N PRO A 153 4.08 14.38 -16.36
CA PRO A 153 4.73 13.17 -16.89
C PRO A 153 5.52 12.37 -15.86
N ARG A 154 5.92 13.01 -14.76
CA ARG A 154 6.80 12.41 -13.75
C ARG A 154 6.22 12.37 -12.33
N ILE A 155 5.05 12.94 -12.10
CA ILE A 155 4.41 12.97 -10.77
C ILE A 155 3.02 12.37 -10.89
N SER A 156 2.73 11.37 -10.05
CA SER A 156 1.37 10.89 -9.78
C SER A 156 0.82 11.58 -8.55
N VAL A 157 -0.49 11.87 -8.57
CA VAL A 157 -1.19 12.45 -7.44
C VAL A 157 -2.39 11.59 -7.06
N ILE A 158 -2.57 11.39 -5.75
CA ILE A 158 -3.71 10.65 -5.19
C ILE A 158 -4.42 11.58 -4.21
N LEU A 159 -5.73 11.72 -4.39
CA LEU A 159 -6.61 12.47 -3.50
C LEU A 159 -7.20 11.50 -2.46
N ALA A 160 -7.06 11.81 -1.19
CA ALA A 160 -7.59 11.01 -0.08
C ALA A 160 -8.35 11.86 0.94
N SER A 161 -9.40 11.31 1.53
CA SER A 161 -10.06 11.93 2.68
C SER A 161 -9.35 11.54 3.97
N LEU A 162 -9.23 12.49 4.90
CA LEU A 162 -8.66 12.29 6.24
C LEU A 162 -9.77 11.95 7.24
N PRO A 163 -9.86 10.71 7.73
CA PRO A 163 -10.98 10.26 8.56
C PRO A 163 -11.03 10.96 9.93
N TYR A 164 -9.88 11.45 10.42
CA TYR A 164 -9.77 12.03 11.76
C TYR A 164 -10.30 13.48 11.85
N ASN A 165 -10.43 14.23 10.75
CA ASN A 165 -10.88 15.62 10.76
C ASN A 165 -11.85 15.98 9.63
N GLY A 166 -12.15 15.04 8.72
CA GLY A 166 -13.01 15.25 7.57
C GLY A 166 -12.43 16.15 6.48
N LEU A 167 -11.14 16.49 6.56
CA LEU A 167 -10.40 17.23 5.55
C LEU A 167 -9.77 16.27 4.52
N TRP A 168 -8.94 16.80 3.64
CA TRP A 168 -8.38 16.07 2.50
C TRP A 168 -6.86 16.13 2.49
N ALA A 169 -6.26 15.07 1.94
CA ALA A 169 -4.85 15.00 1.61
C ALA A 169 -4.65 14.85 0.10
N VAL A 170 -3.51 15.32 -0.38
CA VAL A 170 -3.01 15.06 -1.74
C VAL A 170 -1.63 14.47 -1.61
N ASP A 171 -1.48 13.21 -2.01
CA ASP A 171 -0.22 12.50 -2.02
C ASP A 171 0.47 12.64 -3.38
N PHE A 172 1.76 12.93 -3.36
CA PHE A 172 2.63 13.05 -4.52
C PHE A 172 3.68 11.95 -4.48
N THR A 173 3.73 11.16 -5.54
CA THR A 173 4.74 10.12 -5.75
C THR A 173 5.31 10.21 -7.16
N LEU A 174 6.37 9.46 -7.44
CA LEU A 174 6.90 9.34 -8.79
C LEU A 174 5.83 8.71 -9.71
N SER A 175 5.70 9.20 -10.92
CA SER A 175 4.71 8.69 -11.89
C SER A 175 4.97 7.22 -12.22
N GLY A 176 3.88 6.44 -12.36
CA GLY A 176 3.93 5.00 -12.58
C GLY A 176 4.17 4.18 -11.32
N VAL A 177 4.18 4.83 -10.15
CA VAL A 177 4.28 4.16 -8.85
C VAL A 177 2.87 4.00 -8.26
N ASP A 178 2.50 2.76 -8.02
CA ASP A 178 1.27 2.32 -7.37
C ASP A 178 1.49 0.94 -6.72
N LYS A 179 0.48 0.40 -6.04
CA LYS A 179 0.61 -0.92 -5.41
C LYS A 179 0.88 -2.04 -6.43
N GLY A 180 0.42 -1.91 -7.68
CA GLY A 180 0.68 -2.90 -8.74
C GLY A 180 2.15 -2.92 -9.17
N SER A 181 2.74 -1.75 -9.43
CA SER A 181 4.17 -1.64 -9.74
C SER A 181 5.04 -2.07 -8.54
N GLY A 182 4.60 -1.76 -7.31
CA GLY A 182 5.23 -2.23 -6.09
C GLY A 182 5.21 -3.76 -5.96
N ILE A 183 4.09 -4.42 -6.30
CA ILE A 183 3.98 -5.88 -6.37
C ILE A 183 4.96 -6.48 -7.38
N ALA A 184 5.05 -5.90 -8.57
CA ALA A 184 6.01 -6.36 -9.58
C ALA A 184 7.45 -6.28 -9.05
N ARG A 185 7.80 -5.16 -8.40
CA ARG A 185 9.12 -4.97 -7.80
C ARG A 185 9.39 -5.93 -6.64
N MET A 186 8.39 -6.17 -5.79
CA MET A 186 8.47 -7.18 -4.73
C MET A 186 8.68 -8.57 -5.32
N GLY A 187 7.99 -8.87 -6.41
CA GLY A 187 8.13 -10.14 -7.13
C GLY A 187 9.55 -10.39 -7.64
N GLU A 188 10.19 -9.39 -8.22
CA GLU A 188 11.60 -9.47 -8.60
C GLU A 188 12.51 -9.79 -7.39
N MET A 189 12.25 -9.15 -6.25
CA MET A 189 13.03 -9.36 -5.01
C MET A 189 12.83 -10.75 -4.41
N LEU A 190 11.60 -11.29 -4.49
CA LEU A 190 11.25 -12.61 -3.95
C LEU A 190 11.49 -13.76 -4.95
N GLY A 191 11.75 -13.45 -6.22
CA GLY A 191 11.83 -14.46 -7.30
C GLY A 191 10.46 -15.09 -7.60
N VAL A 192 9.35 -14.35 -7.43
CA VAL A 192 7.97 -14.81 -7.63
C VAL A 192 7.27 -13.88 -8.62
N GLY A 193 6.73 -14.43 -9.70
CA GLY A 193 5.93 -13.63 -10.66
C GLY A 193 4.60 -13.17 -10.04
N PRO A 194 4.06 -12.01 -10.44
CA PRO A 194 2.76 -11.54 -9.95
C PRO A 194 1.62 -12.54 -10.18
N ASP A 195 1.65 -13.32 -11.26
CA ASP A 195 0.67 -14.38 -11.55
C ASP A 195 0.64 -15.50 -10.49
N ASP A 196 1.75 -15.71 -9.78
CA ASP A 196 1.87 -16.67 -8.68
C ASP A 196 1.64 -16.02 -7.30
N MET A 197 1.11 -14.79 -7.26
CA MET A 197 0.80 -14.08 -6.03
C MET A 197 -0.70 -14.01 -5.77
N ALA A 198 -1.08 -14.16 -4.49
CA ALA A 198 -2.38 -13.72 -4.01
C ALA A 198 -2.31 -12.27 -3.53
N CYS A 199 -3.40 -11.54 -3.67
CA CYS A 199 -3.54 -10.24 -3.02
C CYS A 199 -4.95 -10.05 -2.44
N VAL A 200 -5.01 -9.33 -1.31
CA VAL A 200 -6.27 -9.00 -0.63
C VAL A 200 -6.31 -7.49 -0.40
N GLY A 201 -7.41 -6.84 -0.79
CA GLY A 201 -7.60 -5.39 -0.62
C GLY A 201 -9.05 -4.97 -0.62
N ASP A 202 -9.32 -3.69 -0.28
CA ASP A 202 -10.67 -3.19 -0.08
C ASP A 202 -10.99 -1.87 -0.78
N SER A 203 -10.00 -1.18 -1.32
CA SER A 203 -10.17 0.20 -1.76
C SER A 203 -9.57 0.49 -3.14
N TYR A 204 -9.79 1.71 -3.66
CA TYR A 204 -9.35 2.08 -5.01
C TYR A 204 -7.83 2.07 -5.20
N ASN A 205 -7.05 2.31 -4.14
CA ASN A 205 -5.60 2.23 -4.20
C ASN A 205 -5.09 0.78 -4.34
N ASP A 206 -5.96 -0.23 -4.10
CA ASP A 206 -5.66 -1.65 -4.29
C ASP A 206 -5.93 -2.15 -5.71
N LEU A 207 -6.70 -1.40 -6.49
CA LEU A 207 -7.09 -1.81 -7.84
C LEU A 207 -5.89 -2.18 -8.72
N PRO A 208 -4.75 -1.45 -8.70
CA PRO A 208 -3.57 -1.84 -9.45
C PRO A 208 -3.00 -3.20 -9.01
N MET A 209 -2.93 -3.50 -7.70
CA MET A 209 -2.44 -4.81 -7.25
C MET A 209 -3.43 -5.94 -7.51
N LEU A 210 -4.75 -5.68 -7.37
CA LEU A 210 -5.77 -6.66 -7.71
C LEU A 210 -5.74 -7.06 -9.20
N ARG A 211 -5.37 -6.12 -10.08
CA ARG A 211 -5.20 -6.38 -11.52
C ARG A 211 -3.87 -7.07 -11.86
N ALA A 212 -2.87 -6.91 -11.01
CA ALA A 212 -1.54 -7.47 -11.25
C ALA A 212 -1.39 -8.92 -10.77
N CYS A 213 -2.08 -9.31 -9.69
CA CYS A 213 -1.92 -10.62 -9.06
C CYS A 213 -2.78 -11.71 -9.70
N GLY A 214 -2.26 -12.96 -9.72
CA GLY A 214 -2.98 -14.12 -10.26
C GLY A 214 -4.17 -14.57 -9.39
N LEU A 215 -4.17 -14.24 -8.10
CA LEU A 215 -5.28 -14.52 -7.18
C LEU A 215 -5.73 -13.25 -6.46
N PRO A 216 -6.49 -12.36 -7.14
CA PRO A 216 -7.05 -11.17 -6.51
C PRO A 216 -8.30 -11.48 -5.68
N ILE A 217 -8.33 -10.97 -4.44
CA ILE A 217 -9.43 -11.12 -3.49
C ILE A 217 -9.82 -9.74 -2.97
N ALA A 218 -11.11 -9.39 -3.04
CA ALA A 218 -11.64 -8.16 -2.47
C ALA A 218 -12.28 -8.43 -1.11
N MET A 219 -12.19 -7.49 -0.19
CA MET A 219 -12.95 -7.51 1.06
C MET A 219 -14.43 -7.17 0.80
N GLY A 220 -15.32 -7.69 1.63
CA GLY A 220 -16.77 -7.51 1.46
C GLY A 220 -17.25 -6.06 1.60
N GLY A 221 -16.54 -5.24 2.37
CA GLY A 221 -16.78 -3.80 2.51
C GLY A 221 -16.34 -2.95 1.31
N ALA A 222 -15.57 -3.52 0.38
CA ALA A 222 -15.02 -2.80 -0.78
C ALA A 222 -16.12 -2.26 -1.72
N PRO A 223 -15.87 -1.13 -2.43
CA PRO A 223 -16.73 -0.66 -3.51
C PRO A 223 -17.00 -1.72 -4.58
N GLY A 224 -18.16 -1.63 -5.25
CA GLY A 224 -18.58 -2.62 -6.27
C GLY A 224 -17.55 -2.81 -7.38
N GLU A 225 -16.88 -1.74 -7.81
CA GLU A 225 -15.83 -1.79 -8.83
C GLU A 225 -14.61 -2.62 -8.38
N ILE A 226 -14.22 -2.49 -7.13
CA ILE A 226 -13.11 -3.26 -6.53
C ILE A 226 -13.47 -4.74 -6.46
N ARG A 227 -14.71 -5.06 -6.00
CA ARG A 227 -15.17 -6.45 -5.98
C ARG A 227 -15.27 -7.07 -7.37
N GLN A 228 -15.60 -6.30 -8.40
CA GLN A 228 -15.63 -6.78 -9.79
C GLN A 228 -14.23 -7.04 -10.38
N ALA A 229 -13.19 -6.35 -9.88
CA ALA A 229 -11.81 -6.58 -10.29
C ALA A 229 -11.19 -7.82 -9.62
N ALA A 230 -11.81 -8.35 -8.57
CA ALA A 230 -11.33 -9.51 -7.84
C ALA A 230 -11.95 -10.82 -8.36
N ARG A 231 -11.22 -11.92 -8.18
CA ARG A 231 -11.73 -13.28 -8.47
C ARG A 231 -12.67 -13.78 -7.39
N PHE A 232 -12.41 -13.39 -6.13
CA PHE A 232 -13.22 -13.76 -4.97
C PHE A 232 -13.52 -12.53 -4.13
N THR A 233 -14.63 -12.60 -3.40
CA THR A 233 -14.99 -11.61 -2.38
C THR A 233 -15.07 -12.33 -1.03
N ALA A 234 -14.27 -11.88 -0.07
CA ALA A 234 -14.30 -12.32 1.31
C ALA A 234 -15.39 -11.56 2.10
N PRO A 235 -15.77 -11.99 3.30
CA PRO A 235 -16.56 -11.18 4.22
C PRO A 235 -15.87 -9.82 4.53
N PRO A 236 -16.59 -8.83 5.09
CA PRO A 236 -15.99 -7.58 5.52
C PRO A 236 -15.01 -7.78 6.69
N VAL A 237 -14.17 -6.76 6.96
CA VAL A 237 -13.10 -6.83 7.96
C VAL A 237 -13.65 -7.13 9.37
N GLU A 238 -14.82 -6.56 9.71
CA GLU A 238 -15.51 -6.77 10.99
C GLU A 238 -15.94 -8.22 11.21
N GLU A 239 -16.10 -9.00 10.16
CA GLU A 239 -16.47 -10.41 10.18
C GLU A 239 -15.26 -11.36 10.00
N ASN A 240 -14.05 -10.88 10.29
CA ASN A 240 -12.80 -11.62 10.06
C ASN A 240 -12.60 -12.05 8.59
N GLY A 241 -12.96 -11.20 7.65
CA GLY A 241 -12.92 -11.50 6.22
C GLY A 241 -11.54 -11.93 5.72
N LEU A 242 -10.45 -11.36 6.26
CA LEU A 242 -9.09 -11.78 5.90
C LEU A 242 -8.79 -13.21 6.35
N VAL A 243 -9.25 -13.63 7.55
CA VAL A 243 -9.12 -15.02 8.01
C VAL A 243 -9.81 -15.96 7.04
N TYR A 244 -11.04 -15.60 6.63
CA TYR A 244 -11.80 -16.36 5.65
C TYR A 244 -11.06 -16.44 4.29
N ALA A 245 -10.53 -15.31 3.80
CA ALA A 245 -9.78 -15.27 2.56
C ALA A 245 -8.55 -16.18 2.58
N ILE A 246 -7.80 -16.16 3.68
CA ILE A 246 -6.62 -17.00 3.87
C ILE A 246 -7.02 -18.48 3.87
N ASP A 247 -8.00 -18.87 4.69
CA ASP A 247 -8.33 -20.27 4.91
C ASP A 247 -9.05 -20.90 3.71
N HIS A 248 -9.89 -20.15 3.00
CA HIS A 248 -10.75 -20.70 1.93
C HIS A 248 -10.26 -20.41 0.51
N TYR A 249 -9.48 -19.34 0.31
CA TYR A 249 -9.06 -18.96 -1.05
C TYR A 249 -7.56 -19.06 -1.27
N ILE A 250 -6.70 -18.74 -0.28
CA ILE A 250 -5.25 -18.72 -0.47
C ILE A 250 -4.63 -20.08 -0.13
N LEU A 251 -4.79 -20.58 1.11
CA LEU A 251 -4.19 -21.85 1.56
C LEU A 251 -4.49 -23.04 0.66
N PRO A 252 -5.72 -23.21 0.09
CA PRO A 252 -6.02 -24.31 -0.81
C PRO A 252 -5.26 -24.27 -2.16
N GLN A 253 -4.61 -23.14 -2.50
CA GLN A 253 -3.86 -22.97 -3.74
C GLN A 253 -2.34 -22.95 -3.54
N ILE A 254 -1.89 -23.19 -2.31
CA ILE A 254 -0.47 -23.42 -1.99
C ILE A 254 -0.23 -24.94 -2.10
N GLY A 255 0.81 -25.32 -2.80
CA GLY A 255 1.20 -26.73 -2.94
C GLY A 255 1.87 -27.32 -1.68
#